data_ef24a1aac4a3dbf0d4a0aa9465f8b67c
#
_entry.id   ef24a1aac4a3dbf0d4a0aa9465f8b67c
#
_cell.length_a   1.000
_cell.length_b   1.000
_cell.length_c   1.000
_cell.angle_alpha   90.00
_cell.angle_beta   90.00
_cell.angle_gamma   90.00
#
_symmetry.space_group_name_H-M   'P 1'
#
loop_
_entity.id
_entity.type
_entity.pdbx_description
1 polymer ?
#
loop_
_entity_poly.entity_id
_entity_poly.type
_entity_poly.pdbx_seq_one_letter_code
_entity_poly.pdbx_strand_id
1 'polypeptide(L)'
;AIAAVFCKETGVMTSLKLNGMEIINGKDGFVYDNYRFIENDRSCKPGNGLDSIGTCEIVPSKGGSVIVKTTRGGQLASQVITYTFLPNGTVDMDVTLTPQAKELRRAGLVANIVPGLRNVNYWAYGPDENYNDRKESTMVGRYQTTVDDMVVYYQKPQSMGNREGLRELTLTDAKGKGVRIETQGEVSFSALPYNDMHLAKTNHMYELKKDPFITLHI
;
A
#
# COMPACT_ATOMS: atom_id res chain seq x y z
N ALA A 1 1.28 -15.37 16.45
CA ALA A 1 -0.07 -15.73 15.97
C ALA A 1 -0.54 -14.70 14.94
N ILE A 2 -1.16 -15.17 13.86
CA ILE A 2 -1.78 -14.34 12.82
C ILE A 2 -3.30 -14.54 12.91
N ALA A 3 -4.06 -13.45 12.75
CA ALA A 3 -5.49 -13.49 12.51
C ALA A 3 -5.84 -12.50 11.39
N ALA A 4 -6.63 -12.93 10.43
CA ALA A 4 -7.08 -12.09 9.33
C ALA A 4 -8.59 -12.20 9.15
N VAL A 5 -9.21 -11.09 8.77
CA VAL A 5 -10.65 -11.03 8.44
C VAL A 5 -10.79 -10.50 7.02
N PHE A 6 -11.60 -11.18 6.24
CA PHE A 6 -11.93 -10.80 4.87
C PHE A 6 -13.42 -10.51 4.75
N CYS A 7 -13.76 -9.47 4.02
CA CYS A 7 -15.13 -9.23 3.60
C CYS A 7 -15.50 -10.26 2.53
N LYS A 8 -16.48 -11.10 2.80
CA LYS A 8 -16.88 -12.18 1.90
C LYS A 8 -17.46 -11.65 0.57
N GLU A 9 -18.09 -10.49 0.61
CA GLU A 9 -18.76 -9.89 -0.55
C GLU A 9 -17.77 -9.20 -1.50
N THR A 10 -16.71 -8.61 -0.94
CA THR A 10 -15.75 -7.82 -1.72
C THR A 10 -14.40 -8.51 -1.92
N GLY A 11 -14.09 -9.52 -1.13
CA GLY A 11 -12.78 -10.16 -1.08
C GLY A 11 -11.69 -9.30 -0.41
N VAL A 12 -12.04 -8.13 0.15
CA VAL A 12 -11.05 -7.23 0.77
C VAL A 12 -10.69 -7.72 2.17
N MET A 13 -9.40 -7.72 2.48
CA MET A 13 -8.94 -7.92 3.85
C MET A 13 -9.29 -6.69 4.70
N THR A 14 -10.08 -6.88 5.75
CA THR A 14 -10.56 -5.80 6.62
C THR A 14 -9.84 -5.74 7.97
N SER A 15 -9.09 -6.79 8.32
CA SER A 15 -8.25 -6.84 9.52
C SER A 15 -7.10 -7.80 9.28
N LEU A 16 -5.92 -7.41 9.73
CA LEU A 16 -4.75 -8.27 9.83
C LEU A 16 -4.10 -8.03 11.18
N LYS A 17 -4.13 -9.04 12.05
CA LYS A 17 -3.45 -9.00 13.35
C LYS A 17 -2.21 -9.87 13.34
N LEU A 18 -1.09 -9.26 13.66
CA LEU A 18 0.19 -9.94 13.86
C LEU A 18 0.54 -9.91 15.36
N ASN A 19 0.58 -11.07 15.98
CA ASN A 19 0.81 -11.20 17.44
C ASN A 19 -0.12 -10.31 18.28
N GLY A 20 -1.39 -10.22 17.88
CA GLY A 20 -2.41 -9.42 18.55
C GLY A 20 -2.45 -7.94 18.20
N MET A 21 -1.46 -7.42 17.47
CA MET A 21 -1.43 -6.04 16.98
C MET A 21 -2.19 -5.93 15.66
N GLU A 22 -3.16 -5.03 15.59
CA GLU A 22 -3.84 -4.69 14.32
C GLU A 22 -2.92 -3.91 13.39
N ILE A 23 -2.89 -4.28 12.12
CA ILE A 23 -2.10 -3.63 11.08
C ILE A 23 -2.98 -2.82 10.13
N ILE A 24 -4.11 -3.40 9.72
CA ILE A 24 -5.05 -2.76 8.78
C ILE A 24 -5.99 -1.83 9.56
N ASN A 25 -6.21 -0.63 9.05
CA ASN A 25 -7.15 0.32 9.64
C ASN A 25 -8.47 0.31 8.88
N GLY A 26 -9.47 -0.38 9.43
CA GLY A 26 -10.83 -0.36 8.90
C GLY A 26 -11.05 -1.28 7.71
N LYS A 27 -11.62 -0.77 6.62
CA LYS A 27 -12.17 -1.58 5.52
C LYS A 27 -11.21 -1.74 4.33
N ASP A 28 -10.10 -1.03 4.32
CA ASP A 28 -9.27 -0.84 3.13
C ASP A 28 -7.90 -1.52 3.33
N GLY A 29 -7.92 -2.84 3.34
CA GLY A 29 -6.72 -3.65 3.18
C GLY A 29 -6.23 -3.61 1.72
N PHE A 30 -5.21 -4.38 1.41
CA PHE A 30 -4.54 -4.34 0.12
C PHE A 30 -5.49 -4.46 -1.08
N VAL A 31 -5.67 -3.36 -1.80
CA VAL A 31 -6.55 -3.26 -2.97
C VAL A 31 -5.78 -2.62 -4.11
N TYR A 32 -6.07 -3.04 -5.35
CA TYR A 32 -5.52 -2.41 -6.54
C TYR A 32 -5.76 -0.91 -6.55
N ASP A 33 -4.69 -0.17 -6.81
CA ASP A 33 -4.73 1.28 -6.99
C ASP A 33 -4.02 1.68 -8.28
N ASN A 34 -4.68 2.54 -9.05
CA ASN A 34 -4.13 3.17 -10.25
C ASN A 34 -4.24 4.69 -10.20
N TYR A 35 -4.78 5.24 -9.11
CA TYR A 35 -4.95 6.66 -8.96
C TYR A 35 -3.69 7.33 -8.44
N ARG A 36 -3.13 8.23 -9.23
CA ARG A 36 -2.04 9.11 -8.85
C ARG A 36 -2.40 10.53 -9.23
N PHE A 37 -2.59 11.39 -8.25
CA PHE A 37 -2.89 12.79 -8.48
C PHE A 37 -1.61 13.60 -8.68
N ILE A 38 -1.48 14.23 -9.84
CA ILE A 38 -0.43 15.20 -10.17
C ILE A 38 -1.14 16.45 -10.69
N GLU A 39 -0.81 17.63 -10.14
CA GLU A 39 -1.51 18.87 -10.46
C GLU A 39 -1.45 19.23 -11.96
N ASN A 40 -0.31 19.00 -12.59
CA ASN A 40 -0.10 19.30 -14.01
C ASN A 40 -0.63 18.20 -14.96
N ASP A 41 -1.10 17.10 -14.42
CA ASP A 41 -1.64 15.99 -15.20
C ASP A 41 -2.88 15.41 -14.54
N ARG A 42 -4.02 15.98 -14.86
CA ARG A 42 -5.33 15.58 -14.34
C ARG A 42 -6.02 14.51 -15.22
N SER A 43 -5.29 13.83 -16.07
CA SER A 43 -5.83 12.76 -16.92
C SER A 43 -6.25 11.53 -16.11
N CYS A 44 -5.57 11.24 -14.99
CA CYS A 44 -5.92 10.17 -14.10
C CYS A 44 -7.19 10.48 -13.31
N LYS A 45 -8.18 9.60 -13.40
CA LYS A 45 -9.45 9.75 -12.69
C LYS A 45 -9.44 8.92 -11.40
N PRO A 46 -10.12 9.40 -10.33
CA PRO A 46 -10.32 8.62 -9.12
C PRO A 46 -11.06 7.30 -9.39
N GLY A 47 -10.68 6.29 -8.61
CA GLY A 47 -11.27 4.95 -8.72
C GLY A 47 -10.31 3.97 -9.40
N ASN A 48 -10.36 2.74 -8.97
CA ASN A 48 -9.49 1.69 -9.48
C ASN A 48 -10.11 0.86 -10.61
N GLY A 49 -11.38 1.13 -10.94
CA GLY A 49 -12.11 0.39 -11.97
C GLY A 49 -12.51 -1.03 -11.59
N LEU A 50 -12.34 -1.41 -10.33
CA LEU A 50 -12.82 -2.68 -9.82
C LEU A 50 -14.29 -2.60 -9.45
N ASP A 51 -15.00 -3.71 -9.63
CA ASP A 51 -16.40 -3.85 -9.15
C ASP A 51 -16.43 -3.85 -7.62
N SER A 52 -17.59 -3.48 -7.07
CA SER A 52 -17.83 -3.53 -5.62
C SER A 52 -17.93 -4.96 -5.08
N ILE A 53 -18.17 -5.94 -5.95
CA ILE A 53 -18.32 -7.35 -5.60
C ILE A 53 -17.07 -8.10 -6.00
N GLY A 54 -16.64 -9.01 -5.13
CA GLY A 54 -15.53 -9.91 -5.37
C GLY A 54 -15.81 -11.30 -4.82
N THR A 55 -14.79 -12.13 -4.80
CA THR A 55 -14.84 -13.46 -4.20
C THR A 55 -13.77 -13.60 -3.12
N CYS A 56 -14.05 -14.43 -2.14
CA CYS A 56 -13.10 -14.81 -1.10
C CYS A 56 -13.31 -16.30 -0.82
N GLU A 57 -12.28 -17.10 -1.05
CA GLU A 57 -12.35 -18.54 -0.86
C GLU A 57 -11.14 -19.06 -0.09
N ILE A 58 -11.34 -20.06 0.77
CA ILE A 58 -10.27 -20.79 1.42
C ILE A 58 -9.89 -21.95 0.49
N VAL A 59 -8.63 -21.96 0.06
CA VAL A 59 -8.09 -22.98 -0.83
C VAL A 59 -7.48 -24.11 0.01
N PRO A 60 -7.69 -25.39 -0.35
CA PRO A 60 -7.04 -26.50 0.34
C PRO A 60 -5.51 -26.35 0.38
N SER A 61 -4.93 -26.53 1.53
CA SER A 61 -3.49 -26.40 1.76
C SER A 61 -2.94 -27.56 2.58
N LYS A 62 -1.62 -27.70 2.60
CA LYS A 62 -0.87 -28.72 3.35
C LYS A 62 0.09 -28.06 4.34
N GLY A 63 0.62 -28.82 5.29
CA GLY A 63 1.71 -28.36 6.15
C GLY A 63 1.31 -27.30 7.20
N GLY A 64 0.01 -27.20 7.54
CA GLY A 64 -0.48 -26.28 8.57
C GLY A 64 -0.61 -24.82 8.11
N SER A 65 -0.41 -24.54 6.81
CA SER A 65 -0.71 -23.23 6.23
C SER A 65 -2.22 -23.08 5.97
N VAL A 66 -2.67 -21.82 5.88
CA VAL A 66 -4.02 -21.47 5.43
C VAL A 66 -3.88 -20.58 4.20
N ILE A 67 -4.57 -20.94 3.12
CA ILE A 67 -4.54 -20.17 1.86
C ILE A 67 -5.91 -19.54 1.64
N VAL A 68 -5.92 -18.22 1.44
CA VAL A 68 -7.11 -17.46 1.08
C VAL A 68 -6.85 -16.82 -0.28
N LYS A 69 -7.74 -17.08 -1.24
CA LYS A 69 -7.70 -16.47 -2.56
C LYS A 69 -8.85 -15.49 -2.70
N THR A 70 -8.54 -14.29 -3.11
CA THR A 70 -9.52 -13.23 -3.39
C THR A 70 -9.44 -12.81 -4.84
N THR A 71 -10.60 -12.54 -5.44
CA THR A 71 -10.69 -12.09 -6.83
C THR A 71 -11.69 -10.95 -6.94
N ARG A 72 -11.31 -9.89 -7.64
CA ARG A 72 -12.21 -8.79 -8.01
C ARG A 72 -12.01 -8.48 -9.48
N GLY A 73 -13.10 -8.47 -10.24
CA GLY A 73 -13.12 -7.99 -11.61
C GLY A 73 -13.51 -6.53 -11.70
N GLY A 74 -13.62 -6.01 -12.91
CA GLY A 74 -14.11 -4.67 -13.23
C GLY A 74 -13.85 -4.31 -14.68
N GLN A 75 -14.37 -3.17 -15.11
CA GLN A 75 -14.21 -2.71 -16.49
C GLN A 75 -12.80 -2.23 -16.82
N LEU A 76 -12.08 -1.71 -15.84
CA LEU A 76 -10.76 -1.09 -16.06
C LEU A 76 -9.61 -1.92 -15.49
N ALA A 77 -9.91 -2.90 -14.64
CA ALA A 77 -8.89 -3.75 -14.03
C ALA A 77 -9.48 -5.04 -13.47
N SER A 78 -8.61 -6.01 -13.23
CA SER A 78 -8.91 -7.14 -12.35
C SER A 78 -7.76 -7.38 -11.38
N GLN A 79 -8.10 -7.94 -10.22
CA GLN A 79 -7.18 -8.24 -9.14
C GLN A 79 -7.40 -9.67 -8.67
N VAL A 80 -6.31 -10.42 -8.54
CA VAL A 80 -6.28 -11.71 -7.86
C VAL A 80 -5.17 -11.63 -6.82
N ILE A 81 -5.50 -11.89 -5.54
CA ILE A 81 -4.50 -11.99 -4.48
C ILE A 81 -4.66 -13.34 -3.79
N THR A 82 -3.56 -14.07 -3.70
CA THR A 82 -3.45 -15.31 -2.91
C THR A 82 -2.65 -15.01 -1.66
N TYR A 83 -3.28 -15.10 -0.50
CA TYR A 83 -2.65 -14.95 0.80
C TYR A 83 -2.33 -16.33 1.36
N THR A 84 -1.06 -16.63 1.61
CA THR A 84 -0.63 -17.85 2.28
C THR A 84 -0.15 -17.52 3.69
N PHE A 85 -0.96 -17.89 4.66
CA PHE A 85 -0.64 -17.72 6.09
C PHE A 85 0.18 -18.92 6.56
N LEU A 86 1.44 -18.68 6.89
CA LEU A 86 2.40 -19.72 7.28
C LEU A 86 2.45 -19.91 8.80
N PRO A 87 2.75 -21.13 9.29
CA PRO A 87 2.86 -21.41 10.72
C PRO A 87 3.93 -20.59 11.45
N ASN A 88 4.96 -20.14 10.75
CA ASN A 88 6.06 -19.33 11.28
C ASN A 88 5.67 -17.86 11.56
N GLY A 89 4.45 -17.45 11.21
CA GLY A 89 3.98 -16.08 11.42
C GLY A 89 4.17 -15.15 10.22
N THR A 90 4.52 -15.68 9.05
CA THR A 90 4.63 -14.96 7.77
C THR A 90 3.32 -15.05 6.98
N VAL A 91 3.01 -14.00 6.23
CA VAL A 91 1.95 -14.00 5.21
C VAL A 91 2.61 -13.73 3.86
N ASP A 92 2.60 -14.74 3.00
CA ASP A 92 3.01 -14.55 1.61
C ASP A 92 1.83 -14.03 0.79
N MET A 93 2.07 -13.04 -0.04
CA MET A 93 1.07 -12.45 -0.93
C MET A 93 1.53 -12.62 -2.38
N ASP A 94 0.81 -13.44 -3.13
CA ASP A 94 0.95 -13.50 -4.59
C ASP A 94 -0.12 -12.61 -5.20
N VAL A 95 0.29 -11.62 -5.97
CA VAL A 95 -0.57 -10.55 -6.47
C VAL A 95 -0.53 -10.49 -7.98
N THR A 96 -1.67 -10.69 -8.62
CA THR A 96 -1.85 -10.48 -10.05
C THR A 96 -2.80 -9.31 -10.27
N LEU A 97 -2.29 -8.24 -10.86
CA LEU A 97 -3.07 -7.07 -11.29
C LEU A 97 -3.12 -7.06 -12.82
N THR A 98 -4.31 -6.96 -13.38
CA THR A 98 -4.50 -6.92 -14.84
C THR A 98 -5.26 -5.64 -15.21
N PRO A 99 -4.55 -4.51 -15.44
CA PRO A 99 -5.16 -3.29 -15.91
C PRO A 99 -5.64 -3.44 -17.36
N GLN A 100 -6.76 -2.80 -17.68
CA GLN A 100 -7.30 -2.73 -19.05
C GLN A 100 -6.93 -1.43 -19.77
N ALA A 101 -6.42 -0.44 -19.03
CA ALA A 101 -5.98 0.83 -19.60
C ALA A 101 -4.65 0.68 -20.35
N LYS A 102 -4.50 1.43 -21.47
CA LYS A 102 -3.26 1.45 -22.26
C LYS A 102 -2.12 2.17 -21.52
N GLU A 103 -2.47 3.17 -20.75
CA GLU A 103 -1.52 3.99 -19.98
C GLU A 103 -2.01 4.13 -18.55
N LEU A 104 -1.11 3.97 -17.62
CA LEU A 104 -1.36 4.10 -16.18
C LEU A 104 -0.30 4.99 -15.54
N ARG A 105 -0.71 5.83 -14.61
CA ARG A 105 0.19 6.62 -13.77
C ARG A 105 0.72 5.80 -12.59
N ARG A 106 -0.03 4.80 -12.18
CA ARG A 106 0.30 3.87 -11.11
C ARG A 106 -0.38 2.53 -11.39
N ALA A 107 0.25 1.46 -11.02
CA ALA A 107 -0.35 0.13 -10.89
C ALA A 107 0.29 -0.55 -9.68
N GLY A 108 -0.47 -0.76 -8.63
CA GLY A 108 0.03 -1.32 -7.38
C GLY A 108 -1.10 -1.61 -6.42
N LEU A 109 -0.75 -1.73 -5.16
CA LEU A 109 -1.69 -1.92 -4.07
C LEU A 109 -1.70 -0.69 -3.15
N VAL A 110 -2.86 -0.36 -2.63
CA VAL A 110 -3.03 0.58 -1.53
C VAL A 110 -3.63 -0.13 -0.33
N ALA A 111 -3.17 0.24 0.87
CA ALA A 111 -3.76 -0.20 2.12
C ALA A 111 -3.77 0.93 3.14
N ASN A 112 -4.84 0.99 3.95
CA ASN A 112 -4.89 1.85 5.11
C ASN A 112 -4.30 1.10 6.32
N ILE A 113 -3.21 1.62 6.85
CA ILE A 113 -2.48 1.06 7.99
C ILE A 113 -2.84 1.84 9.26
N VAL A 114 -2.87 1.17 10.40
CA VAL A 114 -3.16 1.82 11.68
C VAL A 114 -2.22 3.01 11.94
N PRO A 115 -2.72 4.14 12.48
CA PRO A 115 -1.96 5.39 12.55
C PRO A 115 -0.77 5.37 13.50
N GLY A 116 -0.65 4.34 14.34
CA GLY A 116 0.44 4.22 15.33
C GLY A 116 1.77 3.74 14.76
N LEU A 117 1.82 3.18 13.54
CA LEU A 117 3.02 2.60 12.93
C LEU A 117 3.81 3.65 12.13
N ARG A 118 4.30 4.68 12.80
CA ARG A 118 4.84 5.87 12.17
C ARG A 118 6.34 5.84 11.87
N ASN A 119 7.10 4.93 12.49
CA ASN A 119 8.52 4.78 12.20
C ASN A 119 8.68 3.94 10.92
N VAL A 120 9.45 4.42 9.99
CA VAL A 120 9.66 3.82 8.66
C VAL A 120 11.13 3.47 8.51
N ASN A 121 11.44 2.19 8.39
CA ASN A 121 12.77 1.73 8.00
C ASN A 121 12.62 1.01 6.67
N TYR A 122 13.49 1.30 5.72
CA TYR A 122 13.38 0.72 4.39
C TYR A 122 14.72 0.46 3.72
N TRP A 123 14.74 -0.52 2.83
CA TRP A 123 15.81 -0.80 1.91
C TRP A 123 15.29 -0.61 0.48
N ALA A 124 15.65 0.51 -0.11
CA ALA A 124 15.17 0.99 -1.41
C ALA A 124 16.09 2.10 -1.93
N TYR A 125 15.73 2.75 -3.03
CA TYR A 125 16.33 4.03 -3.40
C TYR A 125 15.91 5.12 -2.41
N GLY A 126 16.86 5.96 -2.01
CA GLY A 126 16.62 7.04 -1.04
C GLY A 126 17.87 7.93 -0.85
N PRO A 127 17.89 8.79 0.19
CA PRO A 127 16.83 8.99 1.20
C PRO A 127 15.63 9.78 0.68
N ASP A 128 15.81 10.58 -0.37
CA ASP A 128 14.81 11.51 -0.88
C ASP A 128 13.76 10.82 -1.77
N GLU A 129 12.66 11.52 -1.97
CA GLU A 129 11.62 11.14 -2.91
C GLU A 129 12.20 10.89 -4.31
N ASN A 130 11.82 9.78 -4.91
CA ASN A 130 12.28 9.43 -6.23
C ASN A 130 11.21 8.65 -7.01
N TYR A 131 11.33 8.68 -8.34
CA TYR A 131 10.43 8.05 -9.30
C TYR A 131 11.28 7.48 -10.45
N ASN A 132 10.73 6.62 -11.29
CA ASN A 132 11.46 6.00 -12.40
C ASN A 132 12.17 6.99 -13.31
N ASP A 133 11.57 8.16 -13.53
CA ASP A 133 12.10 9.26 -14.34
C ASP A 133 12.95 10.26 -13.55
N ARG A 134 13.06 10.09 -12.22
CA ARG A 134 13.77 11.00 -11.31
C ARG A 134 14.36 10.24 -10.13
N LYS A 135 15.38 9.45 -10.35
CA LYS A 135 16.07 8.68 -9.29
C LYS A 135 17.61 8.76 -9.33
N GLU A 136 18.18 9.43 -10.31
CA GLU A 136 19.64 9.50 -10.51
C GLU A 136 20.41 10.16 -9.34
N SER A 137 19.72 10.99 -8.54
CA SER A 137 20.28 11.61 -7.34
C SER A 137 20.17 10.73 -6.08
N THR A 138 19.60 9.53 -6.20
CA THR A 138 19.35 8.63 -5.08
C THR A 138 20.15 7.33 -5.22
N MET A 139 20.37 6.65 -4.10
CA MET A 139 21.11 5.40 -4.08
C MET A 139 20.34 4.32 -3.34
N VAL A 140 20.54 3.07 -3.74
CA VAL A 140 20.01 1.94 -2.99
C VAL A 140 20.73 1.83 -1.67
N GLY A 141 20.00 1.91 -0.57
CA GLY A 141 20.53 1.86 0.78
C GLY A 141 19.48 1.49 1.82
N ARG A 142 19.91 1.38 3.07
CA ARG A 142 19.02 1.24 4.23
C ARG A 142 18.84 2.60 4.89
N TYR A 143 17.60 3.03 4.98
CA TYR A 143 17.24 4.35 5.48
C TYR A 143 16.20 4.25 6.58
N GLN A 144 16.20 5.29 7.43
CA GLN A 144 15.22 5.45 8.49
C GLN A 144 14.57 6.82 8.37
N THR A 145 13.27 6.87 8.53
CA THR A 145 12.47 8.10 8.49
C THR A 145 11.17 7.90 9.29
N THR A 146 10.28 8.86 9.20
CA THR A 146 8.91 8.72 9.73
C THR A 146 7.90 8.96 8.61
N VAL A 147 6.67 8.51 8.83
CA VAL A 147 5.54 8.79 7.92
C VAL A 147 5.38 10.30 7.70
N ASP A 148 5.67 11.11 8.71
CA ASP A 148 5.58 12.58 8.59
C ASP A 148 6.73 13.15 7.75
N ASP A 149 7.93 12.63 7.89
CA ASP A 149 9.11 13.09 7.15
C ASP A 149 9.14 12.60 5.69
N MET A 150 8.26 11.66 5.32
CA MET A 150 8.05 11.29 3.92
C MET A 150 7.20 12.30 3.15
N VAL A 151 6.58 13.27 3.83
CA VAL A 151 5.79 14.33 3.21
C VAL A 151 6.71 15.33 2.51
N VAL A 152 6.46 15.56 1.22
CA VAL A 152 7.18 16.57 0.43
C VAL A 152 6.31 17.82 0.28
N TYR A 153 6.86 18.97 0.61
CA TYR A 153 6.14 20.24 0.56
C TYR A 153 6.11 20.82 -0.84
N TYR A 154 5.19 20.32 -1.65
CA TYR A 154 4.85 20.94 -2.93
C TYR A 154 3.98 22.18 -2.73
N GLN A 155 3.99 23.09 -3.67
CA GLN A 155 3.16 24.29 -3.64
C GLN A 155 1.67 23.93 -3.57
N LYS A 156 1.25 22.93 -4.33
CA LYS A 156 -0.06 22.27 -4.26
C LYS A 156 0.11 20.84 -3.82
N PRO A 157 -0.69 20.34 -2.85
CA PRO A 157 -0.67 18.93 -2.49
C PRO A 157 -0.91 18.03 -3.70
N GLN A 158 -0.10 17.00 -3.83
CA GLN A 158 -0.20 15.97 -4.87
C GLN A 158 0.41 14.66 -4.37
N SER A 159 0.27 13.58 -5.12
CA SER A 159 0.92 12.30 -4.80
C SER A 159 2.43 12.50 -4.62
N MET A 160 2.97 12.05 -3.50
CA MET A 160 4.33 12.35 -3.06
C MET A 160 4.92 11.21 -2.26
N GLY A 161 6.19 11.34 -1.88
CA GLY A 161 6.85 10.45 -0.92
C GLY A 161 7.29 9.10 -1.49
N ASN A 162 7.24 8.91 -2.80
CA ASN A 162 7.60 7.64 -3.44
C ASN A 162 9.10 7.30 -3.27
N ARG A 163 9.39 6.00 -3.12
CA ARG A 163 10.72 5.41 -3.11
C ARG A 163 10.72 4.19 -4.02
N GLU A 164 11.55 4.21 -5.04
CA GLU A 164 11.69 3.11 -6.02
C GLU A 164 12.54 1.96 -5.49
N GLY A 165 12.33 0.78 -6.04
CA GLY A 165 13.17 -0.39 -5.80
C GLY A 165 13.10 -0.91 -4.37
N LEU A 166 11.90 -0.97 -3.80
CA LEU A 166 11.66 -1.50 -2.46
C LEU A 166 12.09 -2.97 -2.36
N ARG A 167 12.91 -3.29 -1.37
CA ARG A 167 13.29 -4.65 -0.99
C ARG A 167 12.76 -5.01 0.38
N GLU A 168 12.78 -4.06 1.30
CA GLU A 168 12.33 -4.24 2.67
C GLU A 168 11.71 -2.94 3.18
N LEU A 169 10.55 -3.04 3.81
CA LEU A 169 9.88 -1.96 4.51
C LEU A 169 9.46 -2.46 5.89
N THR A 170 9.78 -1.69 6.92
CA THR A 170 9.29 -1.95 8.28
C THR A 170 8.56 -0.72 8.78
N LEU A 171 7.30 -0.91 9.16
CA LEU A 171 6.49 0.12 9.81
C LEU A 171 6.32 -0.28 11.27
N THR A 172 6.74 0.56 12.22
CA THR A 172 6.68 0.27 13.64
C THR A 172 6.12 1.42 14.48
N ASP A 173 5.60 1.04 15.65
CA ASP A 173 5.25 1.97 16.71
C ASP A 173 6.50 2.47 17.49
N ALA A 174 6.29 3.32 18.48
CA ALA A 174 7.35 3.85 19.34
C ALA A 174 8.07 2.77 20.19
N LYS A 175 7.51 1.55 20.30
CA LYS A 175 8.09 0.41 21.00
C LYS A 175 8.80 -0.56 20.06
N GLY A 176 8.90 -0.24 18.77
CA GLY A 176 9.52 -1.08 17.76
C GLY A 176 8.66 -2.28 17.31
N LYS A 177 7.37 -2.30 17.65
CA LYS A 177 6.43 -3.33 17.21
C LYS A 177 5.71 -2.89 15.95
N GLY A 178 5.49 -3.80 14.99
CA GLY A 178 4.81 -3.47 13.75
C GLY A 178 4.86 -4.59 12.72
N VAL A 179 4.98 -4.21 11.45
CA VAL A 179 4.98 -5.11 10.30
C VAL A 179 6.25 -4.90 9.49
N ARG A 180 6.77 -5.99 8.96
CA ARG A 180 7.84 -6.01 7.96
C ARG A 180 7.27 -6.56 6.65
N ILE A 181 7.56 -5.88 5.56
CA ILE A 181 7.19 -6.24 4.20
C ILE A 181 8.47 -6.45 3.41
N GLU A 182 8.56 -7.56 2.72
CA GLU A 182 9.68 -7.88 1.83
C GLU A 182 9.18 -8.01 0.40
N THR A 183 9.96 -7.53 -0.55
CA THR A 183 9.67 -7.59 -1.97
C THR A 183 10.93 -7.98 -2.75
N GLN A 184 10.82 -8.14 -4.05
CA GLN A 184 11.97 -8.50 -4.90
C GLN A 184 12.75 -7.29 -5.44
N GLY A 185 12.41 -6.06 -5.00
CA GLY A 185 13.10 -4.84 -5.41
C GLY A 185 12.60 -4.21 -6.71
N GLU A 186 11.48 -4.69 -7.24
CA GLU A 186 10.90 -4.19 -8.50
C GLU A 186 9.74 -3.23 -8.31
N VAL A 187 9.27 -3.07 -7.07
CA VAL A 187 8.15 -2.17 -6.75
C VAL A 187 8.63 -0.92 -6.05
N SER A 188 7.80 0.10 -6.05
CA SER A 188 7.99 1.32 -5.26
C SER A 188 7.09 1.32 -4.04
N PHE A 189 7.31 2.25 -3.10
CA PHE A 189 6.39 2.46 -1.99
C PHE A 189 6.29 3.93 -1.60
N SER A 190 5.18 4.27 -0.97
CA SER A 190 5.04 5.49 -0.14
C SER A 190 4.17 5.19 1.07
N ALA A 191 4.46 5.85 2.20
CA ALA A 191 3.69 5.74 3.44
C ALA A 191 3.41 7.15 3.96
N LEU A 192 2.18 7.62 3.79
CA LEU A 192 1.81 9.02 4.04
C LEU A 192 0.65 9.12 5.03
N PRO A 193 0.57 10.22 5.80
CA PRO A 193 -0.58 10.50 6.65
C PRO A 193 -1.76 11.10 5.86
N TYR A 194 -1.77 10.96 4.55
CA TYR A 194 -2.77 11.49 3.63
C TYR A 194 -3.08 10.49 2.53
N ASN A 195 -4.35 10.37 2.15
CA ASN A 195 -4.72 9.62 0.95
C ASN A 195 -4.72 10.53 -0.30
N ASP A 196 -4.62 9.95 -1.48
CA ASP A 196 -4.53 10.69 -2.73
C ASP A 196 -5.77 11.56 -3.02
N MET A 197 -6.96 11.14 -2.57
CA MET A 197 -8.19 11.93 -2.73
C MET A 197 -8.17 13.18 -1.84
N HIS A 198 -7.59 13.08 -0.66
CA HIS A 198 -7.40 14.22 0.25
C HIS A 198 -6.40 15.21 -0.35
N LEU A 199 -5.26 14.71 -0.85
CA LEU A 199 -4.28 15.53 -1.56
C LEU A 199 -4.89 16.25 -2.76
N ALA A 200 -5.69 15.57 -3.58
CA ALA A 200 -6.31 16.14 -4.77
C ALA A 200 -7.32 17.26 -4.48
N LYS A 201 -8.02 17.18 -3.36
CA LYS A 201 -9.06 18.14 -2.97
C LYS A 201 -8.52 19.38 -2.24
N THR A 202 -7.28 19.31 -1.74
CA THR A 202 -6.69 20.38 -0.93
C THR A 202 -5.87 21.32 -1.81
N ASN A 203 -6.01 22.62 -1.64
CA ASN A 203 -5.31 23.59 -2.48
C ASN A 203 -3.94 23.97 -1.96
N HIS A 204 -3.72 23.95 -0.64
CA HIS A 204 -2.46 24.35 -0.03
C HIS A 204 -2.02 23.35 1.04
N MET A 205 -0.71 23.11 1.15
CA MET A 205 -0.15 22.16 2.11
C MET A 205 -0.55 22.43 3.57
N TYR A 206 -0.68 23.71 3.96
CA TYR A 206 -1.07 24.08 5.32
C TYR A 206 -2.54 23.78 5.66
N GLU A 207 -3.37 23.50 4.66
CA GLU A 207 -4.77 23.10 4.84
C GLU A 207 -4.92 21.59 5.10
N LEU A 208 -3.87 20.80 4.79
CA LEU A 208 -3.91 19.35 4.96
C LEU A 208 -4.04 18.96 6.44
N LYS A 209 -5.06 18.19 6.73
CA LYS A 209 -5.22 17.52 8.02
C LYS A 209 -4.88 16.05 7.86
N LYS A 210 -4.10 15.50 8.81
CA LYS A 210 -3.74 14.09 8.80
C LYS A 210 -4.99 13.21 8.83
N ASP A 211 -5.00 12.21 7.98
CA ASP A 211 -6.00 11.16 8.03
C ASP A 211 -5.82 10.29 9.30
N PRO A 212 -6.88 9.62 9.80
CA PRO A 212 -6.80 8.76 10.97
C PRO A 212 -6.14 7.40 10.67
N PHE A 213 -5.37 7.31 9.61
CA PHE A 213 -4.61 6.15 9.15
C PHE A 213 -3.38 6.58 8.36
N ILE A 214 -2.52 5.62 8.06
CA ILE A 214 -1.40 5.78 7.14
C ILE A 214 -1.82 5.16 5.81
N THR A 215 -1.74 5.90 4.72
CA THR A 215 -1.93 5.38 3.38
C THR A 215 -0.61 4.78 2.91
N LEU A 216 -0.56 3.46 2.79
CA LEU A 216 0.57 2.71 2.25
C LEU A 216 0.28 2.33 0.80
N HIS A 217 1.12 2.76 -0.12
CA HIS A 217 1.16 2.28 -1.51
C HIS A 217 2.37 1.35 -1.70
N ILE A 218 2.16 0.27 -2.44
CA ILE A 218 3.21 -0.67 -2.88
C ILE A 218 2.95 -1.07 -4.33
#